data_de10e22a4860c901dc5f32dc51400cc2
#
_entry.id   de10e22a4860c901dc5f32dc51400cc2
#
_cell.length_a   1.000
_cell.length_b   1.000
_cell.length_c   1.000
_cell.angle_alpha   90.00
_cell.angle_beta   90.00
_cell.angle_gamma   90.00
#
_symmetry.space_group_name_H-M   'P 1'
#
loop_
_entity.id
_entity.type
_entity.pdbx_description
1 polymer ?
#
loop_
_entity_poly.entity_id
_entity_poly.type
_entity_poly.pdbx_seq_one_letter_code
_entity_poly.pdbx_strand_id
1 'polypeptide(L)'
;MRDHPTYDKTFWLLSQKSRVRRFCQLLVRPASGERINGLDPSTIAHTFFQLVLLIAVIGAIVVESIATPLYRRHYYAQHGRVRGSWFDMAESAFGLTLLVEFVIKIIADGFVFTPNAYVRSIWNVLDFFIMSGILVNVTTGLIFIGGLSRFTRSLKALRALKLITLIEKMRSTFESLIISGIARIFDAAMLALLYMIPYAVWGLNIFAGLTDSCNDGSVTGKSDCVNEYQNSVVTSSNAGGGPAFSFPVPRVWANPSPSTTFSFDSFRASLLILFEIVSLEGWIDVMGVVTSITGPNLQPQTNASQVNAIFFVVYNLLGGVVILTVFVR
;
A
#
# COMPACT_ATOMS: atom_id res chain seq x y z
N MET A 1 30.10 -21.11 -13.60
CA MET A 1 30.22 -19.65 -13.50
C MET A 1 31.67 -19.15 -13.37
N ARG A 2 32.57 -19.91 -12.72
CA ARG A 2 34.00 -19.49 -12.60
C ARG A 2 34.72 -19.34 -13.94
N ASP A 3 34.33 -20.07 -14.95
CA ASP A 3 34.95 -20.08 -16.28
C ASP A 3 34.35 -19.02 -17.23
N HIS A 4 33.42 -18.22 -16.76
CA HIS A 4 32.83 -17.16 -17.57
C HIS A 4 33.79 -15.96 -17.69
N PRO A 5 34.05 -15.43 -18.90
CA PRO A 5 35.05 -14.37 -19.12
C PRO A 5 34.73 -13.06 -18.39
N THR A 6 33.52 -12.89 -17.90
CA THR A 6 33.09 -11.71 -17.11
C THR A 6 33.13 -11.95 -15.61
N TYR A 7 33.53 -13.11 -15.13
CA TYR A 7 33.57 -13.43 -13.70
C TYR A 7 34.37 -12.41 -12.88
N ASP A 8 35.48 -11.90 -13.46
CA ASP A 8 36.32 -10.88 -12.85
C ASP A 8 36.07 -9.44 -13.35
N LYS A 9 35.16 -9.25 -14.33
CA LYS A 9 34.94 -7.94 -14.95
C LYS A 9 33.52 -7.45 -14.73
N THR A 10 33.38 -6.21 -14.25
CA THR A 10 32.08 -5.53 -14.18
C THR A 10 31.80 -4.83 -15.52
N PHE A 11 30.57 -4.96 -16.03
CA PHE A 11 30.17 -4.43 -17.34
C PHE A 11 31.08 -4.85 -18.50
N TRP A 12 31.78 -5.98 -18.39
CA TRP A 12 32.73 -6.48 -19.39
C TRP A 12 33.98 -5.61 -19.58
N LEU A 13 34.01 -4.42 -18.99
CA LEU A 13 35.03 -3.39 -19.18
C LEU A 13 35.97 -3.24 -17.97
N LEU A 14 35.41 -3.24 -16.75
CA LEU A 14 36.17 -2.90 -15.55
C LEU A 14 36.74 -4.14 -14.85
N SER A 15 38.04 -4.35 -15.00
CA SER A 15 38.78 -5.38 -14.28
C SER A 15 38.93 -5.04 -12.80
N GLN A 16 39.25 -6.06 -11.96
CA GLN A 16 39.54 -5.87 -10.52
C GLN A 16 40.67 -4.86 -10.25
N LYS A 17 41.62 -4.69 -11.19
CA LYS A 17 42.74 -3.79 -11.08
C LYS A 17 42.43 -2.33 -11.43
N SER A 18 41.24 -2.03 -11.97
CA SER A 18 40.81 -0.68 -12.33
C SER A 18 40.76 0.24 -11.10
N ARG A 19 41.34 1.46 -11.20
CA ARG A 19 41.33 2.46 -10.12
C ARG A 19 39.88 2.84 -9.71
N VAL A 20 39.01 3.01 -10.68
CA VAL A 20 37.60 3.36 -10.45
C VAL A 20 36.89 2.26 -9.62
N ARG A 21 37.07 0.99 -10.00
CA ARG A 21 36.46 -0.11 -9.28
C ARG A 21 37.00 -0.25 -7.85
N ARG A 22 38.32 -0.09 -7.67
CA ARG A 22 38.93 -0.09 -6.33
C ARG A 22 38.40 1.01 -5.44
N PHE A 23 38.24 2.22 -5.98
CA PHE A 23 37.62 3.33 -5.25
C PHE A 23 36.17 2.99 -4.81
N CYS A 24 35.35 2.47 -5.72
CA CYS A 24 34.00 2.04 -5.38
C CYS A 24 33.97 0.91 -4.33
N GLN A 25 34.93 0.00 -4.40
CA GLN A 25 35.10 -1.09 -3.43
C GLN A 25 35.44 -0.60 -2.01
N LEU A 26 36.21 0.49 -1.87
CA LEU A 26 36.50 1.10 -0.58
C LEU A 26 35.27 1.74 0.07
N LEU A 27 34.30 2.20 -0.73
CA LEU A 27 33.06 2.85 -0.24
C LEU A 27 31.97 1.88 0.18
N VAL A 28 31.91 0.68 -0.45
CA VAL A 28 30.76 -0.23 -0.32
C VAL A 28 31.16 -1.56 0.29
N ARG A 29 30.39 -2.04 1.28
CA ARG A 29 30.50 -3.40 1.80
C ARG A 29 29.78 -4.36 0.87
N PRO A 30 30.32 -5.55 0.58
CA PRO A 30 29.63 -6.58 -0.18
C PRO A 30 28.44 -7.11 0.62
N ALA A 31 27.39 -7.46 -0.08
CA ALA A 31 26.15 -7.96 0.55
C ALA A 31 26.31 -9.31 1.24
N SER A 32 27.31 -10.09 0.86
CA SER A 32 27.65 -11.42 1.44
C SER A 32 28.54 -11.35 2.68
N GLY A 33 28.88 -10.16 3.16
CA GLY A 33 29.74 -9.95 4.33
C GLY A 33 31.23 -9.88 3.99
N GLU A 34 31.82 -10.88 3.36
CA GLU A 34 33.21 -10.89 2.91
C GLU A 34 33.32 -10.78 1.39
N ARG A 35 34.28 -10.01 0.91
CA ARG A 35 34.50 -9.85 -0.52
C ARG A 35 35.39 -10.97 -1.06
N ILE A 36 34.84 -11.79 -1.97
CA ILE A 36 35.54 -12.91 -2.63
C ILE A 36 36.54 -12.29 -3.58
N ASN A 37 37.18 -11.56 -3.84
CA ASN A 37 38.14 -10.91 -4.72
C ASN A 37 37.95 -9.37 -4.73
N GLY A 38 38.96 -8.67 -4.37
CA GLY A 38 38.99 -7.19 -4.39
C GLY A 38 39.51 -6.62 -3.08
N LEU A 39 39.34 -5.30 -2.91
CA LEU A 39 39.77 -4.58 -1.71
C LEU A 39 38.63 -4.56 -0.69
N ASP A 40 38.99 -4.73 0.57
CA ASP A 40 38.05 -4.54 1.68
C ASP A 40 37.65 -3.08 1.85
N PRO A 41 36.41 -2.80 2.28
CA PRO A 41 35.94 -1.45 2.48
C PRO A 41 36.71 -0.74 3.61
N SER A 42 37.07 0.52 3.37
CA SER A 42 37.61 1.37 4.43
C SER A 42 36.52 1.76 5.40
N THR A 43 36.70 1.47 6.70
CA THR A 43 35.69 1.77 7.74
C THR A 43 35.27 3.24 7.72
N ILE A 44 36.21 4.17 7.59
CA ILE A 44 35.94 5.62 7.60
C ILE A 44 35.18 6.03 6.34
N ALA A 45 35.66 5.62 5.15
CA ALA A 45 35.05 5.99 3.88
C ALA A 45 33.64 5.41 3.74
N HIS A 46 33.44 4.18 4.16
CA HIS A 46 32.14 3.51 4.18
C HIS A 46 31.14 4.21 5.11
N THR A 47 31.54 4.52 6.37
CA THR A 47 30.67 5.20 7.33
C THR A 47 30.29 6.59 6.85
N PHE A 48 31.24 7.35 6.29
CA PHE A 48 30.95 8.66 5.72
C PHE A 48 29.98 8.56 4.54
N PHE A 49 30.17 7.60 3.64
CA PHE A 49 29.29 7.37 2.51
C PHE A 49 27.88 7.00 2.96
N GLN A 50 27.74 6.12 3.95
CA GLN A 50 26.43 5.77 4.55
C GLN A 50 25.76 6.97 5.21
N LEU A 51 26.50 7.83 5.90
CA LEU A 51 25.97 9.05 6.51
C LEU A 51 25.40 10.01 5.47
N VAL A 52 26.11 10.22 4.37
CA VAL A 52 25.62 11.04 3.25
C VAL A 52 24.32 10.48 2.66
N LEU A 53 24.27 9.18 2.46
CA LEU A 53 23.06 8.52 1.97
C LEU A 53 21.88 8.63 2.95
N LEU A 54 22.14 8.46 4.25
CA LEU A 54 21.14 8.62 5.29
C LEU A 54 20.54 10.03 5.29
N ILE A 55 21.39 11.05 5.22
CA ILE A 55 20.96 12.46 5.13
C ILE A 55 20.12 12.67 3.85
N ALA A 56 20.55 12.13 2.72
CA ALA A 56 19.81 12.25 1.47
C ALA A 56 18.42 11.59 1.54
N VAL A 57 18.32 10.40 2.13
CA VAL A 57 17.03 9.68 2.28
C VAL A 57 16.11 10.43 3.25
N ILE A 58 16.62 10.89 4.39
CA ILE A 58 15.82 11.67 5.35
C ILE A 58 15.38 12.98 4.70
N GLY A 59 16.26 13.69 4.01
CA GLY A 59 15.92 14.91 3.28
C GLY A 59 14.83 14.68 2.22
N ALA A 60 14.90 13.59 1.48
CA ALA A 60 13.87 13.22 0.51
C ALA A 60 12.49 12.96 1.16
N ILE A 61 12.47 12.29 2.32
CA ILE A 61 11.24 12.03 3.08
C ILE A 61 10.65 13.35 3.61
N VAL A 62 11.48 14.23 4.15
CA VAL A 62 11.04 15.54 4.66
C VAL A 62 10.45 16.39 3.54
N VAL A 63 11.13 16.46 2.39
CA VAL A 63 10.61 17.21 1.22
C VAL A 63 9.27 16.66 0.75
N GLU A 64 9.11 15.33 0.67
CA GLU A 64 7.85 14.72 0.26
C GLU A 64 6.73 14.92 1.29
N SER A 65 7.08 14.96 2.58
CA SER A 65 6.12 15.26 3.67
C SER A 65 5.60 16.69 3.62
N ILE A 66 6.44 17.65 3.22
CA ILE A 66 6.06 19.06 3.06
C ILE A 66 5.31 19.25 1.73
N ALA A 67 5.82 18.69 0.65
CA ALA A 67 5.28 18.86 -0.70
C ALA A 67 4.07 17.95 -0.97
N THR A 68 3.08 17.97 -0.09
CA THR A 68 1.82 17.22 -0.25
C THR A 68 1.08 17.61 -1.54
N PRO A 69 0.18 16.76 -2.07
CA PRO A 69 -0.61 17.09 -3.26
C PRO A 69 -1.40 18.39 -3.13
N LEU A 70 -1.87 18.70 -1.91
CA LEU A 70 -2.61 19.94 -1.63
C LEU A 70 -1.68 21.14 -1.68
N TYR A 71 -0.51 21.06 -1.04
CA TYR A 71 0.52 22.10 -1.08
C TYR A 71 0.97 22.40 -2.52
N ARG A 72 1.24 21.36 -3.32
CA ARG A 72 1.61 21.49 -4.73
C ARG A 72 0.53 22.21 -5.55
N ARG A 73 -0.76 21.87 -5.33
CA ARG A 73 -1.87 22.55 -5.99
C ARG A 73 -1.92 24.03 -5.64
N HIS A 74 -1.78 24.34 -4.35
CA HIS A 74 -1.81 25.74 -3.87
C HIS A 74 -0.62 26.53 -4.39
N TYR A 75 0.57 25.97 -4.35
CA TYR A 75 1.79 26.57 -4.88
C TYR A 75 1.67 26.88 -6.39
N TYR A 76 1.17 25.93 -7.19
CA TYR A 76 0.98 26.14 -8.63
C TYR A 76 -0.16 27.10 -8.96
N ALA A 77 -1.16 27.22 -8.10
CA ALA A 77 -2.21 28.24 -8.26
C ALA A 77 -1.67 29.67 -8.05
N GLN A 78 -0.72 29.84 -7.14
CA GLN A 78 -0.11 31.14 -6.84
C GLN A 78 1.01 31.52 -7.80
N HIS A 79 1.88 30.57 -8.19
CA HIS A 79 3.10 30.83 -8.95
C HIS A 79 3.05 30.37 -10.40
N GLY A 80 1.91 29.81 -10.83
CA GLY A 80 1.79 29.14 -12.13
C GLY A 80 2.52 27.78 -12.16
N ARG A 81 2.33 27.05 -13.25
CA ARG A 81 3.09 25.78 -13.48
C ARG A 81 4.51 26.11 -13.94
N VAL A 82 5.37 26.45 -13.02
CA VAL A 82 6.79 26.67 -13.31
C VAL A 82 7.52 25.34 -13.23
N ARG A 83 8.16 24.92 -14.33
CA ARG A 83 9.14 23.83 -14.31
C ARG A 83 10.30 24.24 -13.40
N GLY A 84 10.62 23.39 -12.41
CA GLY A 84 11.73 23.64 -11.51
C GLY A 84 11.33 24.31 -10.18
N SER A 85 10.17 23.96 -9.64
CA SER A 85 9.86 24.33 -8.27
C SER A 85 10.90 23.76 -7.30
N TRP A 86 11.10 24.43 -6.16
CA TRP A 86 12.13 24.05 -5.19
C TRP A 86 12.04 22.57 -4.75
N PHE A 87 10.81 22.04 -4.62
CA PHE A 87 10.60 20.65 -4.26
C PHE A 87 10.92 19.69 -5.41
N ASP A 88 10.71 20.06 -6.68
CA ASP A 88 11.08 19.23 -7.83
C ASP A 88 12.61 19.17 -7.99
N MET A 89 13.30 20.27 -7.74
CA MET A 89 14.77 20.32 -7.74
C MET A 89 15.36 19.50 -6.60
N ALA A 90 14.84 19.65 -5.39
CA ALA A 90 15.27 18.88 -4.22
C ALA A 90 15.04 17.36 -4.45
N GLU A 91 13.86 16.99 -4.96
CA GLU A 91 13.53 15.62 -5.29
C GLU A 91 14.48 15.01 -6.33
N SER A 92 14.82 15.78 -7.36
CA SER A 92 15.77 15.36 -8.39
C SER A 92 17.19 15.20 -7.83
N ALA A 93 17.62 16.10 -6.97
CA ALA A 93 18.93 16.03 -6.33
C ALA A 93 19.08 14.79 -5.44
N PHE A 94 18.08 14.50 -4.60
CA PHE A 94 18.07 13.29 -3.78
C PHE A 94 17.97 12.01 -4.62
N GLY A 95 17.15 12.02 -5.68
CA GLY A 95 17.06 10.92 -6.63
C GLY A 95 18.40 10.63 -7.33
N LEU A 96 19.11 11.67 -7.72
CA LEU A 96 20.45 11.56 -8.32
C LEU A 96 21.47 10.97 -7.34
N THR A 97 21.43 11.35 -6.05
CA THR A 97 22.32 10.80 -5.02
C THR A 97 22.11 9.29 -4.87
N LEU A 98 20.87 8.82 -4.86
CA LEU A 98 20.55 7.40 -4.80
C LEU A 98 20.93 6.64 -6.09
N LEU A 99 20.81 7.29 -7.25
CA LEU A 99 21.28 6.72 -8.51
C LEU A 99 22.79 6.53 -8.51
N VAL A 100 23.53 7.51 -8.03
CA VAL A 100 24.99 7.44 -7.88
C VAL A 100 25.39 6.30 -6.95
N GLU A 101 24.71 6.14 -5.82
CA GLU A 101 24.91 4.99 -4.92
C GLU A 101 24.72 3.66 -5.66
N PHE A 102 23.63 3.52 -6.40
CA PHE A 102 23.32 2.32 -7.17
C PHE A 102 24.44 2.00 -8.18
N VAL A 103 24.89 3.00 -8.93
CA VAL A 103 25.99 2.84 -9.90
C VAL A 103 27.29 2.45 -9.19
N ILE A 104 27.64 3.07 -8.07
CA ILE A 104 28.81 2.73 -7.27
C ILE A 104 28.76 1.26 -6.81
N LYS A 105 27.61 0.79 -6.30
CA LYS A 105 27.42 -0.61 -5.87
C LYS A 105 27.62 -1.58 -7.05
N ILE A 106 27.06 -1.28 -8.22
CA ILE A 106 27.22 -2.14 -9.41
C ILE A 106 28.68 -2.14 -9.89
N ILE A 107 29.37 -1.01 -9.90
CA ILE A 107 30.79 -0.97 -10.30
C ILE A 107 31.65 -1.77 -9.32
N ALA A 108 31.39 -1.67 -8.01
CA ALA A 108 32.13 -2.38 -6.98
C ALA A 108 31.98 -3.90 -7.08
N ASP A 109 30.74 -4.39 -7.10
CA ASP A 109 30.42 -5.80 -6.91
C ASP A 109 29.97 -6.51 -8.20
N GLY A 110 29.58 -5.74 -9.22
CA GLY A 110 29.00 -6.25 -10.47
C GLY A 110 27.52 -6.55 -10.36
N PHE A 111 26.81 -6.64 -11.50
CA PHE A 111 25.35 -6.79 -11.49
C PHE A 111 24.92 -8.26 -11.30
N VAL A 112 25.32 -9.19 -12.18
CA VAL A 112 24.82 -10.57 -12.17
C VAL A 112 25.94 -11.63 -12.13
N PHE A 113 26.97 -11.50 -12.97
CA PHE A 113 27.92 -12.59 -13.26
C PHE A 113 29.16 -12.63 -12.38
N THR A 114 29.33 -11.67 -11.50
CA THR A 114 30.49 -11.59 -10.59
C THR A 114 30.26 -12.41 -9.32
N PRO A 115 31.31 -12.85 -8.61
CA PRO A 115 31.18 -13.63 -7.38
C PRO A 115 30.41 -12.90 -6.27
N ASN A 116 30.53 -11.58 -6.19
CA ASN A 116 29.82 -10.71 -5.23
C ASN A 116 28.61 -10.00 -5.85
N ALA A 117 27.96 -10.61 -6.87
CA ALA A 117 26.94 -9.96 -7.67
C ALA A 117 25.87 -9.23 -6.84
N TYR A 118 25.52 -8.03 -7.30
CA TYR A 118 24.51 -7.17 -6.69
C TYR A 118 23.16 -7.88 -6.48
N VAL A 119 22.70 -8.65 -7.47
CA VAL A 119 21.40 -9.38 -7.45
C VAL A 119 21.38 -10.53 -6.45
N ARG A 120 22.50 -10.94 -5.91
CA ARG A 120 22.59 -12.08 -4.98
C ARG A 120 22.00 -11.79 -3.60
N SER A 121 21.84 -10.52 -3.25
CA SER A 121 21.23 -10.07 -1.99
C SER A 121 19.81 -9.60 -2.22
N ILE A 122 18.86 -10.10 -1.43
CA ILE A 122 17.47 -9.64 -1.42
C ILE A 122 17.37 -8.14 -1.17
N TRP A 123 18.25 -7.60 -0.32
CA TRP A 123 18.31 -6.17 -0.01
C TRP A 123 18.72 -5.31 -1.19
N ASN A 124 19.68 -5.78 -1.98
CA ASN A 124 20.08 -5.10 -3.20
C ASN A 124 19.00 -5.19 -4.28
N VAL A 125 18.27 -6.32 -4.34
CA VAL A 125 17.12 -6.45 -5.24
C VAL A 125 16.01 -5.50 -4.83
N LEU A 126 15.73 -5.33 -3.54
CA LEU A 126 14.79 -4.34 -3.03
C LEU A 126 15.23 -2.91 -3.42
N ASP A 127 16.53 -2.59 -3.22
CA ASP A 127 17.10 -1.31 -3.66
C ASP A 127 16.92 -1.08 -5.17
N PHE A 128 17.09 -2.11 -5.99
CA PHE A 128 16.87 -2.04 -7.43
C PHE A 128 15.41 -1.70 -7.78
N PHE A 129 14.44 -2.33 -7.11
CA PHE A 129 13.02 -2.01 -7.30
C PHE A 129 12.69 -0.58 -6.89
N ILE A 130 13.23 -0.11 -5.77
CA ILE A 130 13.07 1.28 -5.32
C ILE A 130 13.64 2.24 -6.36
N MET A 131 14.85 1.99 -6.85
CA MET A 131 15.50 2.81 -7.87
C MET A 131 14.75 2.80 -9.21
N SER A 132 14.25 1.63 -9.63
CA SER A 132 13.42 1.51 -10.83
C SER A 132 12.15 2.36 -10.71
N GLY A 133 11.49 2.35 -9.55
CA GLY A 133 10.33 3.19 -9.26
C GLY A 133 10.65 4.69 -9.33
N ILE A 134 11.81 5.12 -8.82
CA ILE A 134 12.27 6.50 -8.89
C ILE A 134 12.54 6.89 -10.35
N LEU A 135 13.22 6.04 -11.10
CA LEU A 135 13.54 6.29 -12.52
C LEU A 135 12.27 6.40 -13.36
N VAL A 136 11.31 5.49 -13.17
CA VAL A 136 9.98 5.55 -13.83
C VAL A 136 9.27 6.85 -13.49
N ASN A 137 9.32 7.30 -12.22
CA ASN A 137 8.70 8.56 -11.83
C ASN A 137 9.36 9.79 -12.50
N VAL A 138 10.68 9.82 -12.59
CA VAL A 138 11.41 10.91 -13.26
C VAL A 138 11.10 10.91 -14.76
N THR A 139 11.11 9.76 -15.42
CA THR A 139 10.84 9.64 -16.85
C THR A 139 9.38 9.97 -17.20
N THR A 140 8.41 9.53 -16.39
CA THR A 140 6.99 9.87 -16.58
C THR A 140 6.68 11.34 -16.29
N GLY A 141 7.44 11.97 -15.41
CA GLY A 141 7.39 13.43 -15.22
C GLY A 141 7.87 14.21 -16.43
N LEU A 142 8.78 13.64 -17.22
CA LEU A 142 9.29 14.22 -18.47
C LEU A 142 8.35 13.94 -19.64
N ILE A 143 7.72 12.76 -19.68
CA ILE A 143 6.81 12.31 -20.75
C ILE A 143 5.39 12.36 -20.17
N PHE A 144 4.60 13.35 -20.50
CA PHE A 144 3.24 13.60 -20.01
C PHE A 144 2.27 12.43 -20.28
N ILE A 145 2.32 11.36 -19.49
CA ILE A 145 1.37 10.24 -19.56
C ILE A 145 0.36 10.40 -18.42
N GLY A 146 -0.78 11.03 -18.70
CA GLY A 146 -1.76 11.46 -17.70
C GLY A 146 -2.42 10.36 -16.84
N GLY A 147 -2.39 9.10 -17.28
CA GLY A 147 -2.99 7.98 -16.52
C GLY A 147 -2.10 7.36 -15.44
N LEU A 148 -0.78 7.38 -15.62
CA LEU A 148 0.18 6.77 -14.69
C LEU A 148 0.52 7.65 -13.48
N SER A 149 0.09 8.90 -13.44
CA SER A 149 0.51 9.89 -12.44
C SER A 149 0.14 9.54 -10.99
N ARG A 150 -0.88 8.72 -10.77
CA ARG A 150 -1.26 8.27 -9.39
C ARG A 150 -0.35 7.15 -8.92
N PHE A 151 -0.09 6.18 -9.79
CA PHE A 151 0.79 5.05 -9.50
C PHE A 151 2.24 5.49 -9.29
N THR A 152 2.78 6.34 -10.18
CA THR A 152 4.14 6.86 -10.06
C THR A 152 4.35 7.70 -8.81
N ARG A 153 3.33 8.41 -8.33
CA ARG A 153 3.40 9.12 -7.05
C ARG A 153 3.48 8.18 -5.86
N SER A 154 2.76 7.05 -5.87
CA SER A 154 2.88 6.05 -4.80
C SER A 154 4.25 5.38 -4.77
N LEU A 155 4.92 5.23 -5.93
CA LEU A 155 6.29 4.72 -6.00
C LEU A 155 7.31 5.63 -5.28
N LYS A 156 7.01 6.92 -5.13
CA LYS A 156 7.88 7.83 -4.34
C LYS A 156 7.95 7.42 -2.87
N ALA A 157 6.86 6.90 -2.30
CA ALA A 157 6.83 6.42 -0.93
C ALA A 157 7.80 5.26 -0.67
N LEU A 158 8.15 4.49 -1.71
CA LEU A 158 9.13 3.41 -1.61
C LEU A 158 10.52 3.89 -1.17
N ARG A 159 10.83 5.19 -1.34
CA ARG A 159 12.08 5.78 -0.83
C ARG A 159 12.23 5.62 0.68
N ALA A 160 11.11 5.65 1.42
CA ALA A 160 11.14 5.43 2.87
C ALA A 160 11.65 4.03 3.24
N LEU A 161 11.39 3.01 2.40
CA LEU A 161 11.91 1.66 2.59
C LEU A 161 13.45 1.62 2.51
N LYS A 162 14.08 2.63 1.89
CA LYS A 162 15.53 2.74 1.85
C LYS A 162 16.15 2.88 3.24
N LEU A 163 15.43 3.42 4.22
CA LEU A 163 15.90 3.46 5.61
C LEU A 163 16.13 2.06 6.19
N ILE A 164 15.30 1.09 5.81
CA ILE A 164 15.44 -0.31 6.25
C ILE A 164 16.73 -0.92 5.70
N THR A 165 17.05 -0.65 4.43
CA THR A 165 18.26 -1.20 3.81
C THR A 165 19.53 -0.52 4.29
N LEU A 166 19.45 0.74 4.72
CA LEU A 166 20.59 1.56 5.10
C LEU A 166 21.03 1.34 6.56
N ILE A 167 20.07 1.11 7.48
CA ILE A 167 20.33 0.92 8.90
C ILE A 167 20.43 -0.57 9.21
N GLU A 168 21.64 -1.08 9.52
CA GLU A 168 21.90 -2.50 9.76
C GLU A 168 20.98 -3.11 10.83
N LYS A 169 20.69 -2.39 11.91
CA LYS A 169 19.80 -2.84 12.97
C LYS A 169 18.35 -3.00 12.50
N MET A 170 17.86 -2.06 11.68
CA MET A 170 16.52 -2.15 11.08
C MET A 170 16.44 -3.33 10.10
N ARG A 171 17.49 -3.50 9.30
CA ARG A 171 17.62 -4.60 8.34
C ARG A 171 17.56 -5.96 9.04
N SER A 172 18.33 -6.19 10.09
CA SER A 172 18.34 -7.46 10.83
C SER A 172 17.02 -7.75 11.53
N THR A 173 16.38 -6.72 12.09
CA THR A 173 15.04 -6.84 12.69
C THR A 173 13.99 -7.18 11.63
N PHE A 174 14.02 -6.51 10.49
CA PHE A 174 13.09 -6.77 9.38
C PHE A 174 13.29 -8.20 8.83
N GLU A 175 14.54 -8.64 8.67
CA GLU A 175 14.86 -9.98 8.19
C GLU A 175 14.36 -11.06 9.15
N SER A 176 14.57 -10.89 10.44
CA SER A 176 14.12 -11.85 11.44
C SER A 176 12.60 -11.90 11.62
N LEU A 177 11.91 -10.77 11.54
CA LEU A 177 10.47 -10.71 11.74
C LEU A 177 9.67 -11.00 10.47
N ILE A 178 10.06 -10.41 9.35
CA ILE A 178 9.27 -10.49 8.11
C ILE A 178 9.74 -11.65 7.24
N ILE A 179 11.02 -11.73 6.90
CA ILE A 179 11.51 -12.73 5.92
C ILE A 179 11.40 -14.15 6.50
N SER A 180 11.81 -14.35 7.76
CA SER A 180 11.68 -15.66 8.41
C SER A 180 10.24 -15.97 8.82
N GLY A 181 9.40 -14.96 9.01
CA GLY A 181 7.98 -15.11 9.34
C GLY A 181 7.04 -15.26 8.14
N ILE A 182 7.49 -14.94 6.91
CA ILE A 182 6.61 -14.86 5.74
C ILE A 182 5.88 -16.17 5.42
N ALA A 183 6.52 -17.31 5.63
CA ALA A 183 5.90 -18.62 5.42
C ALA A 183 4.72 -18.82 6.38
N ARG A 184 4.89 -18.48 7.66
CA ARG A 184 3.83 -18.58 8.67
C ARG A 184 2.68 -17.61 8.39
N ILE A 185 3.00 -16.39 7.95
CA ILE A 185 1.99 -15.39 7.56
C ILE A 185 1.19 -15.90 6.36
N PHE A 186 1.85 -16.51 5.39
CA PHE A 186 1.19 -17.09 4.23
C PHE A 186 0.27 -18.26 4.61
N ASP A 187 0.74 -19.16 5.47
CA ASP A 187 -0.07 -20.29 5.96
C ASP A 187 -1.31 -19.80 6.73
N ALA A 188 -1.14 -18.78 7.58
CA ALA A 188 -2.24 -18.16 8.29
C ALA A 188 -3.24 -17.46 7.35
N ALA A 189 -2.75 -16.75 6.33
CA ALA A 189 -3.61 -16.11 5.33
C ALA A 189 -4.38 -17.13 4.49
N MET A 190 -3.74 -18.23 4.10
CA MET A 190 -4.42 -19.32 3.38
C MET A 190 -5.49 -19.99 4.24
N LEU A 191 -5.22 -20.23 5.51
CA LEU A 191 -6.21 -20.81 6.44
C LEU A 191 -7.39 -19.86 6.63
N ALA A 192 -7.12 -18.56 6.82
CA ALA A 192 -8.18 -17.55 6.93
C ALA A 192 -9.05 -17.52 5.65
N LEU A 193 -8.43 -17.55 4.48
CA LEU A 193 -9.15 -17.59 3.21
C LEU A 193 -10.05 -18.83 3.09
N LEU A 194 -9.50 -20.03 3.41
CA LEU A 194 -10.25 -21.28 3.38
C LEU A 194 -11.42 -21.26 4.38
N TYR A 195 -11.26 -20.61 5.51
CA TYR A 195 -12.33 -20.40 6.49
C TYR A 195 -13.41 -19.44 5.95
N MET A 196 -13.00 -18.36 5.27
CA MET A 196 -13.94 -17.34 4.76
C MET A 196 -14.81 -17.85 3.60
N ILE A 197 -14.31 -18.73 2.74
CA ILE A 197 -15.02 -19.21 1.54
C ILE A 197 -16.40 -19.81 1.87
N PRO A 198 -16.54 -20.80 2.76
CA PRO A 198 -17.85 -21.39 3.06
C PRO A 198 -18.82 -20.37 3.69
N TYR A 199 -18.32 -19.45 4.52
CA TYR A 199 -19.15 -18.39 5.08
C TYR A 199 -19.57 -17.34 4.04
N ALA A 200 -18.71 -17.04 3.07
CA ALA A 200 -19.05 -16.16 1.96
C ALA A 200 -20.17 -16.75 1.11
N VAL A 201 -20.11 -18.05 0.82
CA VAL A 201 -21.17 -18.74 0.10
C VAL A 201 -22.46 -18.80 0.93
N TRP A 202 -22.36 -19.07 2.21
CA TRP A 202 -23.50 -19.08 3.13
C TRP A 202 -24.13 -17.69 3.23
N GLY A 203 -23.36 -16.64 3.50
CA GLY A 203 -23.85 -15.27 3.56
C GLY A 203 -24.50 -14.80 2.25
N LEU A 204 -23.89 -15.13 1.11
CA LEU A 204 -24.46 -14.88 -0.21
C LEU A 204 -25.85 -15.52 -0.36
N ASN A 205 -26.02 -16.78 0.07
CA ASN A 205 -27.30 -17.49 -0.08
C ASN A 205 -28.40 -16.96 0.82
N ILE A 206 -28.08 -16.41 1.99
CA ILE A 206 -29.11 -15.92 2.93
C ILE A 206 -29.34 -14.41 2.86
N PHE A 207 -28.38 -13.60 2.41
CA PHE A 207 -28.50 -12.14 2.48
C PHE A 207 -28.50 -11.44 1.13
N ALA A 208 -28.21 -12.12 0.00
CA ALA A 208 -28.17 -11.49 -1.31
C ALA A 208 -29.48 -10.81 -1.67
N GLY A 209 -29.41 -9.55 -2.09
CA GLY A 209 -30.58 -8.73 -2.50
C GLY A 209 -31.49 -8.31 -1.36
N LEU A 210 -31.15 -8.61 -0.09
CA LEU A 210 -31.96 -8.26 1.07
C LEU A 210 -31.47 -7.01 1.81
N THR A 211 -30.28 -6.51 1.49
CA THR A 211 -29.66 -5.34 2.12
C THR A 211 -29.97 -4.04 1.40
N ASP A 212 -30.71 -4.09 0.30
CA ASP A 212 -31.15 -2.91 -0.43
C ASP A 212 -32.21 -2.13 0.33
N SER A 213 -32.19 -0.81 0.19
CA SER A 213 -33.18 0.10 0.78
C SER A 213 -33.45 1.29 -0.11
N CYS A 214 -34.58 1.95 0.10
CA CYS A 214 -34.82 3.26 -0.49
C CYS A 214 -34.08 4.34 0.30
N ASN A 215 -33.55 5.34 -0.40
CA ASN A 215 -32.94 6.52 0.21
C ASN A 215 -33.96 7.43 0.93
N ASP A 216 -35.26 7.18 0.75
CA ASP A 216 -36.34 7.79 1.51
C ASP A 216 -36.87 6.80 2.56
N GLY A 217 -36.64 7.11 3.85
CA GLY A 217 -37.07 6.24 4.96
C GLY A 217 -38.60 6.17 5.20
N SER A 218 -39.37 7.03 4.52
CA SER A 218 -40.85 7.03 4.65
C SER A 218 -41.54 5.96 3.79
N VAL A 219 -40.81 5.29 2.91
CA VAL A 219 -41.32 4.31 1.95
C VAL A 219 -41.37 2.92 2.59
N THR A 220 -42.37 2.13 2.26
CA THR A 220 -42.55 0.77 2.82
C THR A 220 -41.84 -0.33 2.03
N GLY A 221 -41.58 -0.10 0.76
CA GLY A 221 -40.92 -1.10 -0.09
C GLY A 221 -40.47 -0.54 -1.44
N LYS A 222 -39.88 -1.41 -2.24
CA LYS A 222 -39.33 -1.08 -3.57
C LYS A 222 -40.36 -0.53 -4.54
N SER A 223 -41.62 -1.02 -4.48
CA SER A 223 -42.74 -0.56 -5.32
C SER A 223 -43.03 0.92 -5.12
N ASP A 224 -42.86 1.40 -3.89
CA ASP A 224 -43.18 2.76 -3.51
C ASP A 224 -41.94 3.69 -3.66
N CYS A 225 -40.78 3.12 -3.88
CA CYS A 225 -39.52 3.86 -4.06
C CYS A 225 -39.40 4.41 -5.49
N VAL A 226 -40.35 5.27 -5.87
CA VAL A 226 -40.45 5.91 -7.19
C VAL A 226 -40.62 7.42 -7.04
N ASN A 227 -40.39 8.16 -8.13
CA ASN A 227 -40.49 9.62 -8.13
C ASN A 227 -39.45 10.31 -7.23
N GLU A 228 -39.73 11.53 -6.82
CA GLU A 228 -38.86 12.37 -6.00
C GLU A 228 -39.46 12.60 -4.61
N TYR A 229 -38.61 12.86 -3.63
CA TYR A 229 -39.02 13.28 -2.30
C TYR A 229 -38.26 14.52 -1.86
N GLN A 230 -38.84 15.27 -0.93
CA GLN A 230 -38.20 16.45 -0.36
C GLN A 230 -37.20 16.03 0.71
N ASN A 231 -35.91 16.26 0.42
CA ASN A 231 -34.85 15.97 1.40
C ASN A 231 -34.60 17.20 2.29
N SER A 232 -34.98 17.11 3.55
CA SER A 232 -34.84 18.15 4.57
C SER A 232 -33.54 18.09 5.36
N VAL A 233 -32.58 17.20 5.01
CA VAL A 233 -31.41 16.88 5.85
C VAL A 233 -30.26 17.90 5.72
N VAL A 234 -30.38 18.96 4.96
CA VAL A 234 -29.38 20.02 5.01
C VAL A 234 -29.71 21.00 6.13
N THR A 235 -29.63 20.54 7.36
CA THR A 235 -29.44 21.43 8.50
C THR A 235 -27.98 21.86 8.48
N SER A 236 -27.74 23.11 8.09
CA SER A 236 -26.47 23.77 8.35
C SER A 236 -26.17 23.69 9.85
N SER A 237 -25.12 22.99 10.21
CA SER A 237 -24.63 22.88 11.60
C SER A 237 -24.01 24.18 12.13
N ASN A 238 -24.22 25.29 11.45
CA ASN A 238 -23.88 26.62 11.95
C ASN A 238 -25.00 27.11 12.88
N ALA A 239 -24.66 27.38 14.10
CA ALA A 239 -25.49 27.85 15.22
C ALA A 239 -26.19 29.22 14.98
N GLY A 240 -26.82 29.38 13.85
CA GLY A 240 -27.68 30.54 13.52
C GLY A 240 -28.81 29.99 12.67
N GLY A 241 -29.98 29.76 13.29
CA GLY A 241 -31.17 29.15 12.70
C GLY A 241 -31.58 29.74 11.34
N GLY A 242 -30.86 29.29 10.29
CA GLY A 242 -31.22 29.55 8.91
C GLY A 242 -32.34 28.61 8.46
N PRO A 243 -33.14 28.99 7.46
CA PRO A 243 -34.21 28.17 6.95
C PRO A 243 -33.64 26.84 6.44
N ALA A 244 -34.26 25.72 6.84
CA ALA A 244 -33.95 24.40 6.32
C ALA A 244 -34.21 24.37 4.80
N PHE A 245 -33.17 24.24 4.00
CA PHE A 245 -33.33 24.12 2.55
C PHE A 245 -33.78 22.69 2.25
N SER A 246 -35.01 22.54 1.76
CA SER A 246 -35.53 21.30 1.20
C SER A 246 -35.39 21.35 -0.30
N PHE A 247 -34.86 20.28 -0.89
CA PHE A 247 -34.76 20.16 -2.35
C PHE A 247 -35.23 18.77 -2.80
N PRO A 248 -35.82 18.65 -4.00
CA PRO A 248 -36.30 17.40 -4.50
C PRO A 248 -35.10 16.48 -4.86
N VAL A 249 -35.14 15.25 -4.36
CA VAL A 249 -34.13 14.22 -4.64
C VAL A 249 -34.86 13.00 -5.20
N PRO A 250 -34.38 12.38 -6.29
CA PRO A 250 -34.96 11.18 -6.81
C PRO A 250 -34.84 10.02 -5.80
N ARG A 251 -35.92 9.26 -5.64
CA ARG A 251 -35.88 8.03 -4.87
C ARG A 251 -35.10 6.97 -5.62
N VAL A 252 -34.18 6.31 -4.94
CA VAL A 252 -33.34 5.25 -5.49
C VAL A 252 -33.37 4.07 -4.56
N TRP A 253 -33.73 2.91 -5.11
CA TRP A 253 -33.64 1.64 -4.42
C TRP A 253 -32.26 1.03 -4.69
N ALA A 254 -31.40 0.99 -3.70
CA ALA A 254 -30.06 0.44 -3.80
C ALA A 254 -29.50 0.07 -2.42
N ASN A 255 -28.41 -0.62 -2.40
CA ASN A 255 -27.67 -0.84 -1.16
C ASN A 255 -27.19 0.52 -0.59
N PRO A 256 -27.52 0.84 0.66
CA PRO A 256 -27.18 2.13 1.29
C PRO A 256 -25.70 2.30 1.56
N SER A 257 -24.91 1.26 1.43
CA SER A 257 -23.47 1.33 1.63
C SER A 257 -22.81 2.31 0.66
N PRO A 258 -21.85 3.13 1.11
CA PRO A 258 -21.11 4.05 0.26
C PRO A 258 -20.26 3.37 -0.82
N SER A 259 -20.09 2.05 -0.72
CA SER A 259 -19.44 1.23 -1.75
C SER A 259 -20.29 0.00 -2.04
N THR A 260 -20.47 -0.31 -3.33
CA THR A 260 -21.14 -1.55 -3.79
C THR A 260 -20.42 -2.82 -3.33
N THR A 261 -19.30 -2.70 -2.64
CA THR A 261 -18.52 -3.80 -2.07
C THR A 261 -18.97 -4.22 -0.67
N PHE A 262 -19.80 -3.39 -0.01
CA PHE A 262 -20.26 -3.63 1.36
C PHE A 262 -21.65 -4.35 1.34
N SER A 263 -21.71 -5.45 0.64
CA SER A 263 -22.95 -6.24 0.49
C SER A 263 -22.65 -7.73 0.36
N PHE A 264 -23.67 -8.56 0.53
CA PHE A 264 -23.60 -10.00 0.25
C PHE A 264 -24.12 -10.36 -1.16
N ASP A 265 -24.22 -9.38 -2.08
CA ASP A 265 -24.82 -9.59 -3.41
C ASP A 265 -23.91 -10.28 -4.41
N SER A 266 -22.64 -10.38 -4.10
CA SER A 266 -21.68 -11.13 -4.90
C SER A 266 -20.64 -11.83 -4.03
N PHE A 267 -20.07 -12.93 -4.52
CA PHE A 267 -19.04 -13.68 -3.79
C PHE A 267 -17.83 -12.81 -3.42
N ARG A 268 -17.44 -11.90 -4.32
CA ARG A 268 -16.35 -10.95 -4.05
C ARG A 268 -16.70 -9.98 -2.91
N ALA A 269 -17.90 -9.42 -2.94
CA ALA A 269 -18.37 -8.50 -1.90
C ALA A 269 -18.49 -9.23 -0.55
N SER A 270 -19.04 -10.45 -0.54
CA SER A 270 -19.13 -11.29 0.66
C SER A 270 -17.75 -11.59 1.27
N LEU A 271 -16.75 -11.92 0.44
CA LEU A 271 -15.37 -12.10 0.92
C LEU A 271 -14.76 -10.84 1.53
N LEU A 272 -15.00 -9.67 0.92
CA LEU A 272 -14.47 -8.40 1.44
C LEU A 272 -15.10 -8.04 2.78
N ILE A 273 -16.42 -8.18 2.92
CA ILE A 273 -17.12 -7.98 4.19
C ILE A 273 -16.59 -8.93 5.27
N LEU A 274 -16.46 -10.22 4.94
CA LEU A 274 -15.97 -11.20 5.91
C LEU A 274 -14.52 -10.94 6.32
N PHE A 275 -13.69 -10.44 5.40
CA PHE A 275 -12.33 -10.00 5.73
C PHE A 275 -12.32 -8.81 6.70
N GLU A 276 -13.21 -7.84 6.50
CA GLU A 276 -13.38 -6.70 7.40
C GLU A 276 -13.85 -7.16 8.79
N ILE A 277 -14.82 -8.05 8.84
CA ILE A 277 -15.36 -8.62 10.10
C ILE A 277 -14.29 -9.41 10.87
N VAL A 278 -13.48 -10.21 10.19
CA VAL A 278 -12.37 -10.97 10.81
C VAL A 278 -11.30 -10.04 11.40
N SER A 279 -11.10 -8.88 10.81
CA SER A 279 -10.20 -7.86 11.37
C SER A 279 -10.77 -7.17 12.61
N LEU A 280 -11.99 -7.55 13.03
CA LEU A 280 -12.77 -6.97 14.13
C LEU A 280 -13.14 -5.50 13.91
N GLU A 281 -13.07 -5.03 12.68
CA GLU A 281 -13.41 -3.66 12.30
C GLU A 281 -14.80 -3.64 11.63
N GLY A 282 -15.65 -2.68 11.98
CA GLY A 282 -16.96 -2.44 11.34
C GLY A 282 -18.00 -3.55 11.46
N TRP A 283 -17.71 -4.68 12.10
CA TRP A 283 -18.61 -5.85 12.14
C TRP A 283 -19.96 -5.59 12.81
N ILE A 284 -20.02 -4.65 13.76
CA ILE A 284 -21.27 -4.26 14.44
C ILE A 284 -22.19 -3.52 13.47
N ASP A 285 -21.62 -2.65 12.61
CA ASP A 285 -22.39 -1.89 11.63
C ASP A 285 -22.99 -2.81 10.57
N VAL A 286 -22.18 -3.77 10.06
CA VAL A 286 -22.67 -4.80 9.13
C VAL A 286 -23.77 -5.65 9.76
N MET A 287 -23.57 -6.08 11.00
CA MET A 287 -24.58 -6.84 11.77
C MET A 287 -25.86 -6.02 11.93
N GLY A 288 -25.75 -4.71 12.22
CA GLY A 288 -26.87 -3.79 12.33
C GLY A 288 -27.69 -3.70 11.05
N VAL A 289 -27.03 -3.60 9.89
CA VAL A 289 -27.70 -3.62 8.58
C VAL A 289 -28.44 -4.94 8.35
N VAL A 290 -27.79 -6.07 8.62
CA VAL A 290 -28.36 -7.40 8.35
C VAL A 290 -29.46 -7.76 9.35
N THR A 291 -29.39 -7.31 10.60
CA THR A 291 -30.47 -7.48 11.58
C THR A 291 -31.68 -6.59 11.28
N SER A 292 -31.54 -5.59 10.45
CA SER A 292 -32.64 -4.72 10.03
C SER A 292 -33.44 -5.26 8.82
N ILE A 293 -33.03 -6.37 8.25
CA ILE A 293 -33.74 -7.02 7.12
C ILE A 293 -35.15 -7.45 7.55
N THR A 294 -36.16 -6.92 6.86
CA THR A 294 -37.57 -7.28 7.05
C THR A 294 -38.06 -8.36 6.06
N GLY A 295 -37.52 -8.35 4.84
CA GLY A 295 -37.88 -9.27 3.78
C GLY A 295 -37.48 -8.76 2.39
N PRO A 296 -37.69 -9.56 1.34
CA PRO A 296 -37.35 -9.18 -0.02
C PRO A 296 -38.16 -7.96 -0.48
N ASN A 297 -37.48 -6.95 -1.03
CA ASN A 297 -38.05 -5.71 -1.54
C ASN A 297 -38.84 -4.86 -0.50
N LEU A 298 -38.65 -5.11 0.78
CA LEU A 298 -39.24 -4.31 1.87
C LEU A 298 -38.17 -3.38 2.46
N GLN A 299 -38.62 -2.21 2.91
CA GLN A 299 -37.74 -1.25 3.57
C GLN A 299 -37.20 -1.84 4.88
N PRO A 300 -35.88 -1.79 5.15
CA PRO A 300 -35.30 -2.27 6.39
C PRO A 300 -35.89 -1.55 7.61
N GLN A 301 -36.13 -2.29 8.70
CA GLN A 301 -36.55 -1.74 9.98
C GLN A 301 -35.58 -2.16 11.07
N THR A 302 -35.21 -1.23 11.93
CA THR A 302 -34.22 -1.47 12.98
C THR A 302 -34.58 -2.70 13.84
N ASN A 303 -33.67 -3.67 13.91
CA ASN A 303 -33.81 -4.90 14.70
C ASN A 303 -35.00 -5.82 14.31
N ALA A 304 -35.47 -5.76 13.08
CA ALA A 304 -36.58 -6.59 12.60
C ALA A 304 -36.28 -8.10 12.62
N SER A 305 -34.99 -8.48 12.39
CA SER A 305 -34.58 -9.88 12.32
C SER A 305 -33.29 -10.12 13.13
N GLN A 306 -33.41 -10.13 14.44
CA GLN A 306 -32.27 -10.32 15.37
C GLN A 306 -31.57 -11.68 15.21
N VAL A 307 -32.28 -12.69 14.69
CA VAL A 307 -31.71 -14.03 14.45
C VAL A 307 -30.52 -13.96 13.47
N ASN A 308 -30.50 -13.02 12.56
CA ASN A 308 -29.39 -12.82 11.61
C ASN A 308 -28.08 -12.48 12.30
N ALA A 309 -28.13 -11.95 13.52
CA ALA A 309 -26.92 -11.67 14.31
C ALA A 309 -26.13 -12.96 14.63
N ILE A 310 -26.78 -14.11 14.71
CA ILE A 310 -26.11 -15.38 14.99
C ILE A 310 -25.04 -15.70 13.95
N PHE A 311 -25.25 -15.36 12.68
CA PHE A 311 -24.28 -15.55 11.63
C PHE A 311 -22.94 -14.86 11.98
N PHE A 312 -23.02 -13.62 12.42
CA PHE A 312 -21.83 -12.80 12.78
C PHE A 312 -21.17 -13.27 14.07
N VAL A 313 -21.97 -13.63 15.07
CA VAL A 313 -21.44 -14.14 16.35
C VAL A 313 -20.68 -15.45 16.14
N VAL A 314 -21.27 -16.40 15.41
CA VAL A 314 -20.62 -17.69 15.10
C VAL A 314 -19.38 -17.47 14.25
N TYR A 315 -19.45 -16.61 13.23
CA TYR A 315 -18.30 -16.29 12.39
C TYR A 315 -17.15 -15.69 13.19
N ASN A 316 -17.41 -14.69 14.04
CA ASN A 316 -16.38 -14.04 14.86
C ASN A 316 -15.79 -14.98 15.92
N LEU A 317 -16.63 -15.79 16.57
CA LEU A 317 -16.18 -16.72 17.59
C LEU A 317 -15.25 -17.79 16.99
N LEU A 318 -15.65 -18.40 15.89
CA LEU A 318 -14.84 -19.42 15.21
C LEU A 318 -13.62 -18.79 14.51
N GLY A 319 -13.79 -17.65 13.86
CA GLY A 319 -12.69 -16.90 13.23
C GLY A 319 -11.63 -16.48 14.25
N GLY A 320 -12.05 -15.94 15.39
CA GLY A 320 -11.15 -15.59 16.49
C GLY A 320 -10.36 -16.79 17.02
N VAL A 321 -11.02 -17.93 17.22
CA VAL A 321 -10.35 -19.17 17.66
C VAL A 321 -9.37 -19.68 16.62
N VAL A 322 -9.76 -19.74 15.34
CA VAL A 322 -8.91 -20.25 14.26
C VAL A 322 -7.69 -19.33 14.05
N ILE A 323 -7.92 -18.02 13.98
CA ILE A 323 -6.83 -17.06 13.72
C ILE A 323 -5.88 -16.99 14.92
N LEU A 324 -6.42 -16.85 16.14
CA LEU A 324 -5.57 -16.78 17.35
C LEU A 324 -4.74 -18.05 17.54
N THR A 325 -5.28 -19.23 17.29
CA THR A 325 -4.53 -20.48 17.44
C THR A 325 -3.37 -20.62 16.45
N VAL A 326 -3.49 -20.01 15.27
CA VAL A 326 -2.42 -20.02 14.25
C VAL A 326 -1.35 -18.97 14.55
N PHE A 327 -1.73 -17.79 15.08
CA PHE A 327 -0.77 -16.75 15.42
C PHE A 327 0.00 -17.01 16.73
N VAL A 328 -0.54 -17.79 17.64
CA VAL A 328 0.10 -18.08 18.94
C VAL A 328 1.04 -19.30 18.87
N ARG A 329 0.98 -20.08 17.81
CA ARG A 329 1.90 -21.19 17.55
C ARG A 329 3.12 -20.74 16.71
#